data_9e3c867cdc35388b57c91d6a54403b19
#
_entry.id   9e3c867cdc35388b57c91d6a54403b19
#
_cell.length_a   1.000
_cell.length_b   1.000
_cell.length_c   1.000
_cell.angle_alpha   90.00
_cell.angle_beta   90.00
_cell.angle_gamma   90.00
#
_symmetry.space_group_name_H-M   'P 1'
#
loop_
_entity.id
_entity.type
_entity.pdbx_description
1 polymer ?
#
loop_
_entity_poly.entity_id
_entity_poly.type
_entity_poly.pdbx_seq_one_letter_code
_entity_poly.pdbx_strand_id
1 'polypeptide(L)'
;MSKEELKKQEEELKKIEENRPTSRSSYFGIVDLAGFPKDRYYLYQSRWMPDYPMVHILPHWNFEDKKGENIPVFVYSSGDEVELFLNGKSLGKKQKQAFEYRFRWNEVPYEPGELKAVAYKDGKVWAEASVKTTGAPVKLKLTPDKKILKSDGEDLIFVRVSVLDADGNEVPTAEPLIKATLDGPGKIVATDNGDPTCLIPFPETTRPAFNGLYL
;
A
#
# COMPACT_ATOMS: atom_id res chain seq x y z
N MET A 1 11.89 -32.82 21.74
CA MET A 1 10.64 -32.16 22.10
C MET A 1 9.82 -33.13 22.92
N SER A 2 9.47 -32.76 24.15
CA SER A 2 8.65 -33.60 25.01
C SER A 2 7.19 -33.61 24.58
N LYS A 3 6.43 -34.64 25.04
CA LYS A 3 4.97 -34.69 24.76
C LYS A 3 4.23 -33.45 25.30
N GLU A 4 4.75 -32.84 26.33
CA GLU A 4 4.17 -31.66 26.97
C GLU A 4 4.42 -30.38 26.15
N GLU A 5 5.61 -30.27 25.55
CA GLU A 5 5.95 -29.17 24.62
C GLU A 5 5.13 -29.24 23.35
N LEU A 6 4.89 -30.44 22.81
CA LEU A 6 4.02 -30.66 21.65
C LEU A 6 2.59 -30.23 21.92
N LYS A 7 2.04 -30.63 23.08
CA LYS A 7 0.67 -30.30 23.47
C LYS A 7 0.50 -28.77 23.67
N LYS A 8 1.50 -28.11 24.22
CA LYS A 8 1.50 -26.64 24.39
C LYS A 8 1.54 -25.92 23.04
N GLN A 9 2.34 -26.40 22.11
CA GLN A 9 2.37 -25.87 20.73
C GLN A 9 1.04 -26.06 19.99
N GLU A 10 0.42 -27.23 20.13
CA GLU A 10 -0.91 -27.50 19.55
C GLU A 10 -1.98 -26.57 20.13
N GLU A 11 -1.97 -26.34 21.46
CA GLU A 11 -2.90 -25.40 22.11
C GLU A 11 -2.66 -23.94 21.68
N GLU A 12 -1.41 -23.53 21.50
CA GLU A 12 -1.07 -22.20 20.98
C GLU A 12 -1.50 -22.03 19.50
N LEU A 13 -1.25 -23.03 18.65
CA LEU A 13 -1.70 -23.03 17.27
C LEU A 13 -3.22 -22.95 17.17
N LYS A 14 -3.93 -23.71 18.01
CA LYS A 14 -5.39 -23.71 18.05
C LYS A 14 -5.94 -22.33 18.47
N LYS A 15 -5.33 -21.65 19.44
CA LYS A 15 -5.70 -20.28 19.82
C LYS A 15 -5.44 -19.27 18.71
N ILE A 16 -4.35 -19.44 17.93
CA ILE A 16 -4.04 -18.60 16.78
C ILE A 16 -5.09 -18.82 15.68
N GLU A 17 -5.52 -20.07 15.45
CA GLU A 17 -6.55 -20.38 14.46
C GLU A 17 -7.93 -19.88 14.86
N GLU A 18 -8.31 -20.00 16.12
CA GLU A 18 -9.59 -19.50 16.67
C GLU A 18 -9.68 -17.97 16.64
N ASN A 19 -8.55 -17.25 16.72
CA ASN A 19 -8.49 -15.80 16.68
C ASN A 19 -8.16 -15.25 15.27
N ARG A 20 -8.07 -16.08 14.24
CA ARG A 20 -7.88 -15.60 12.87
C ARG A 20 -9.13 -14.83 12.44
N PRO A 21 -8.96 -13.58 12.00
CA PRO A 21 -10.07 -12.83 11.43
C PRO A 21 -10.61 -13.59 10.22
N THR A 22 -11.92 -13.76 10.15
CA THR A 22 -12.60 -14.34 8.99
C THR A 22 -12.29 -13.48 7.77
N SER A 23 -11.77 -14.08 6.69
CA SER A 23 -11.41 -13.38 5.48
C SER A 23 -12.39 -13.69 4.36
N ARG A 24 -12.81 -12.66 3.60
CA ARG A 24 -13.65 -12.82 2.38
C ARG A 24 -12.86 -13.39 1.21
N SER A 25 -11.57 -13.14 1.17
CA SER A 25 -10.72 -13.52 0.05
C SER A 25 -9.32 -13.88 0.49
N SER A 26 -8.55 -14.45 -0.45
CA SER A 26 -7.13 -14.72 -0.25
C SER A 26 -6.33 -13.42 -0.16
N TYR A 27 -5.35 -13.40 0.74
CA TYR A 27 -4.36 -12.32 0.87
C TYR A 27 -3.32 -12.30 -0.27
N PHE A 28 -3.27 -13.32 -1.11
CA PHE A 28 -2.21 -13.50 -2.12
C PHE A 28 -2.41 -12.72 -3.41
N GLY A 29 -3.58 -12.13 -3.64
CA GLY A 29 -3.83 -11.29 -4.82
C GLY A 29 -2.83 -10.13 -4.97
N ILE A 30 -2.58 -9.72 -6.21
CA ILE A 30 -1.72 -8.56 -6.53
C ILE A 30 -2.45 -7.23 -6.41
N VAL A 31 -3.77 -7.27 -6.43
CA VAL A 31 -4.69 -6.19 -6.08
C VAL A 31 -5.59 -6.66 -4.93
N ASP A 32 -6.15 -5.75 -4.20
CA ASP A 32 -7.16 -6.06 -3.17
C ASP A 32 -8.58 -6.15 -3.75
N LEU A 33 -9.59 -6.29 -2.89
CA LEU A 33 -10.99 -6.42 -3.32
C LEU A 33 -11.54 -5.13 -3.92
N ALA A 34 -11.05 -3.97 -3.50
CA ALA A 34 -11.39 -2.66 -4.07
C ALA A 34 -10.62 -2.35 -5.38
N GLY A 35 -9.72 -3.25 -5.80
CA GLY A 35 -8.89 -3.07 -6.98
C GLY A 35 -7.63 -2.23 -6.75
N PHE A 36 -7.30 -1.88 -5.50
CA PHE A 36 -6.08 -1.13 -5.20
C PHE A 36 -4.84 -2.02 -5.35
N PRO A 37 -3.79 -1.52 -6.05
CA PRO A 37 -2.54 -2.26 -6.21
C PRO A 37 -1.85 -2.51 -4.86
N LYS A 38 -1.42 -3.74 -4.62
CA LYS A 38 -0.54 -4.10 -3.51
C LYS A 38 0.94 -4.04 -3.94
N ASP A 39 1.88 -4.08 -2.99
CA ASP A 39 3.31 -4.05 -3.31
C ASP A 39 3.70 -5.08 -4.39
N ARG A 40 3.10 -6.25 -4.35
CA ARG A 40 3.38 -7.32 -5.33
C ARG A 40 2.93 -6.98 -6.75
N TYR A 41 1.95 -6.10 -6.94
CA TYR A 41 1.59 -5.56 -8.25
C TYR A 41 2.79 -4.85 -8.91
N TYR A 42 3.46 -4.00 -8.16
CA TYR A 42 4.62 -3.25 -8.64
C TYR A 42 5.84 -4.15 -8.89
N LEU A 43 5.97 -5.26 -8.14
CA LEU A 43 6.96 -6.28 -8.45
C LEU A 43 6.73 -6.87 -9.86
N TYR A 44 5.51 -7.29 -10.17
CA TYR A 44 5.19 -7.80 -11.50
C TYR A 44 5.33 -6.74 -12.57
N GLN A 45 4.85 -5.52 -12.34
CA GLN A 45 5.00 -4.40 -13.27
C GLN A 45 6.47 -4.16 -13.63
N SER A 46 7.36 -4.16 -12.62
CA SER A 46 8.80 -3.95 -12.85
C SER A 46 9.46 -5.03 -13.72
N ARG A 47 8.84 -6.21 -13.83
CA ARG A 47 9.39 -7.35 -14.58
C ARG A 47 8.70 -7.56 -15.93
N TRP A 48 7.41 -7.35 -16.00
CA TRP A 48 6.63 -7.57 -17.21
C TRP A 48 6.61 -6.37 -18.14
N MET A 49 6.92 -5.18 -17.60
CA MET A 49 6.97 -3.92 -18.33
C MET A 49 8.38 -3.29 -18.22
N PRO A 50 9.44 -3.89 -18.81
CA PRO A 50 10.82 -3.45 -18.62
C PRO A 50 11.10 -2.06 -19.20
N ASP A 51 10.26 -1.61 -20.15
CA ASP A 51 10.38 -0.30 -20.82
C ASP A 51 9.44 0.76 -20.22
N TYR A 52 8.67 0.41 -19.18
CA TYR A 52 7.85 1.35 -18.43
C TYR A 52 8.65 1.93 -17.27
N PRO A 53 8.93 3.25 -17.24
CA PRO A 53 9.67 3.86 -16.13
C PRO A 53 8.88 3.76 -14.83
N MET A 54 9.41 3.01 -13.86
CA MET A 54 8.77 2.86 -12.58
C MET A 54 9.75 2.60 -11.44
N VAL A 55 9.39 3.10 -10.27
CA VAL A 55 10.01 2.84 -8.97
C VAL A 55 8.89 2.71 -7.95
N HIS A 56 8.97 1.70 -7.10
CA HIS A 56 8.07 1.52 -5.97
C HIS A 56 8.89 1.19 -4.72
N ILE A 57 8.69 1.96 -3.66
CA ILE A 57 9.39 1.80 -2.38
C ILE A 57 8.47 1.10 -1.40
N LEU A 58 8.97 0.11 -0.68
CA LEU A 58 8.27 -0.52 0.43
C LEU A 58 9.22 -0.77 1.60
N PRO A 59 8.69 -0.72 2.83
CA PRO A 59 7.33 -0.38 3.24
C PRO A 59 7.05 1.14 3.16
N HIS A 60 5.84 1.57 3.57
CA HIS A 60 5.58 2.97 3.88
C HIS A 60 6.57 3.51 4.92
N TRP A 61 6.65 4.86 5.11
CA TRP A 61 7.64 5.44 6.03
C TRP A 61 6.98 6.10 7.25
N ASN A 62 6.10 5.34 7.95
CA ASN A 62 5.40 5.74 9.17
C ASN A 62 5.58 4.69 10.27
N PHE A 63 6.63 4.83 11.08
CA PHE A 63 7.01 3.93 12.16
C PHE A 63 7.42 4.73 13.39
N GLU A 64 6.51 5.57 13.92
CA GLU A 64 6.81 6.50 15.02
C GLU A 64 7.35 5.80 16.28
N ASP A 65 6.88 4.57 16.55
CA ASP A 65 7.30 3.70 17.64
C ASP A 65 8.69 3.08 17.44
N LYS A 66 9.28 3.18 16.24
CA LYS A 66 10.56 2.56 15.86
C LYS A 66 11.66 3.57 15.56
N LYS A 67 11.57 4.77 16.11
CA LYS A 67 12.59 5.80 15.87
C LYS A 67 13.98 5.32 16.29
N GLY A 68 14.92 5.32 15.32
CA GLY A 68 16.30 4.85 15.51
C GLY A 68 16.49 3.33 15.33
N GLU A 69 15.42 2.55 15.16
CA GLU A 69 15.51 1.14 14.78
C GLU A 69 15.76 0.99 13.28
N ASN A 70 16.39 -0.10 12.90
CA ASN A 70 16.61 -0.42 11.50
C ASN A 70 15.36 -1.03 10.86
N ILE A 71 14.90 -0.40 9.77
CA ILE A 71 13.79 -0.89 8.95
C ILE A 71 14.36 -1.39 7.62
N PRO A 72 14.08 -2.64 7.23
CA PRO A 72 14.47 -3.13 5.91
C PRO A 72 13.63 -2.45 4.82
N VAL A 73 14.31 -1.82 3.86
CA VAL A 73 13.70 -1.16 2.71
C VAL A 73 13.95 -1.96 1.45
N PHE A 74 12.90 -2.14 0.67
CA PHE A 74 12.96 -2.76 -0.64
C PHE A 74 12.48 -1.78 -1.71
N VAL A 75 13.05 -1.90 -2.91
CA VAL A 75 12.63 -1.11 -4.07
C VAL A 75 12.41 -2.04 -5.25
N TYR A 76 11.26 -1.91 -5.89
CA TYR A 76 10.98 -2.52 -7.19
C TYR A 76 11.18 -1.48 -8.29
N SER A 77 11.89 -1.82 -9.34
CA SER A 77 12.10 -0.94 -10.48
C SER A 77 12.36 -1.73 -11.76
N SER A 78 11.96 -1.16 -12.89
CA SER A 78 12.36 -1.60 -14.23
C SER A 78 13.75 -1.10 -14.64
N GLY A 79 14.37 -0.18 -13.85
CA GLY A 79 15.73 0.30 -14.05
C GLY A 79 16.81 -0.74 -13.72
N ASP A 80 18.06 -0.44 -14.08
CA ASP A 80 19.23 -1.31 -13.88
C ASP A 80 19.91 -1.05 -12.54
N GLU A 81 19.83 0.19 -12.06
CA GLU A 81 20.38 0.66 -10.81
C GLU A 81 19.34 1.48 -10.03
N VAL A 82 19.46 1.46 -8.71
CA VAL A 82 18.66 2.33 -7.81
C VAL A 82 19.55 2.91 -6.74
N GLU A 83 19.41 4.21 -6.50
CA GLU A 83 19.99 4.91 -5.35
C GLU A 83 18.87 5.29 -4.38
N LEU A 84 19.08 4.98 -3.09
CA LEU A 84 18.14 5.28 -2.02
C LEU A 84 18.65 6.47 -1.20
N PHE A 85 17.74 7.36 -0.83
CA PHE A 85 18.03 8.54 -0.02
C PHE A 85 17.11 8.60 1.18
N LEU A 86 17.65 8.90 2.35
CA LEU A 86 16.89 9.25 3.55
C LEU A 86 17.15 10.71 3.89
N ASN A 87 16.12 11.53 3.91
CA ASN A 87 16.20 12.97 4.18
C ASN A 87 17.27 13.67 3.34
N GLY A 88 17.37 13.30 2.06
CA GLY A 88 18.34 13.83 1.11
C GLY A 88 19.75 13.25 1.20
N LYS A 89 20.06 12.43 2.22
CA LYS A 89 21.34 11.74 2.35
C LYS A 89 21.31 10.40 1.62
N SER A 90 22.25 10.16 0.70
CA SER A 90 22.38 8.90 -0.01
C SER A 90 22.73 7.75 0.94
N LEU A 91 21.99 6.65 0.81
CA LEU A 91 22.26 5.35 1.45
C LEU A 91 22.98 4.38 0.50
N GLY A 92 23.47 4.91 -0.60
CA GLY A 92 24.21 4.18 -1.62
C GLY A 92 23.36 3.71 -2.80
N LYS A 93 24.06 3.46 -3.89
CA LYS A 93 23.52 2.95 -5.14
C LYS A 93 23.72 1.45 -5.23
N LYS A 94 22.74 0.74 -5.75
CA LYS A 94 22.78 -0.71 -5.98
C LYS A 94 22.44 -1.04 -7.42
N GLN A 95 23.17 -1.98 -7.99
CA GLN A 95 22.88 -2.55 -9.30
C GLN A 95 22.00 -3.79 -9.19
N LYS A 96 21.16 -3.99 -10.18
CA LYS A 96 20.35 -5.19 -10.32
C LYS A 96 21.25 -6.40 -10.55
N GLN A 97 21.17 -7.38 -9.68
CA GLN A 97 21.90 -8.62 -9.81
C GLN A 97 21.12 -9.66 -10.61
N ALA A 98 21.83 -10.61 -11.21
CA ALA A 98 21.19 -11.75 -11.88
C ALA A 98 20.30 -12.50 -10.88
N PHE A 99 19.08 -12.85 -11.32
CA PHE A 99 18.05 -13.54 -10.52
C PHE A 99 17.52 -12.77 -9.30
N GLU A 100 17.97 -11.53 -9.05
CA GLU A 100 17.35 -10.64 -8.07
C GLU A 100 16.19 -9.88 -8.72
N TYR A 101 15.07 -9.81 -7.98
CA TYR A 101 13.84 -9.15 -8.45
C TYR A 101 13.53 -7.87 -7.67
N ARG A 102 14.39 -7.49 -6.70
CA ARG A 102 14.26 -6.28 -5.88
C ARG A 102 15.63 -5.77 -5.44
N PHE A 103 15.72 -4.48 -5.22
CA PHE A 103 16.85 -3.86 -4.53
C PHE A 103 16.56 -3.86 -3.03
N ARG A 104 17.58 -4.08 -2.18
CA ARG A 104 17.42 -4.23 -0.74
C ARG A 104 18.39 -3.35 0.03
N TRP A 105 17.89 -2.66 1.05
CA TRP A 105 18.65 -2.02 2.12
C TRP A 105 18.12 -2.59 3.43
N ASN A 106 18.87 -3.49 4.08
CA ASN A 106 18.38 -4.24 5.25
C ASN A 106 18.42 -3.43 6.54
N GLU A 107 19.27 -2.39 6.59
CA GLU A 107 19.59 -1.64 7.80
C GLU A 107 19.46 -0.13 7.52
N VAL A 108 18.22 0.33 7.32
CA VAL A 108 17.92 1.76 7.17
C VAL A 108 17.41 2.27 8.50
N PRO A 109 18.16 3.13 9.22
CA PRO A 109 17.68 3.66 10.49
C PRO A 109 16.43 4.49 10.25
N TYR A 110 15.36 4.20 11.00
CA TYR A 110 14.14 4.99 10.86
C TYR A 110 14.34 6.39 11.47
N GLU A 111 14.24 7.36 10.60
CA GLU A 111 14.14 8.78 10.93
C GLU A 111 12.90 9.34 10.21
N PRO A 112 12.02 10.08 10.90
CA PRO A 112 10.90 10.76 10.24
C PRO A 112 11.38 11.67 9.10
N GLY A 113 10.62 11.70 8.01
CA GLY A 113 10.96 12.53 6.85
C GLY A 113 10.68 11.82 5.53
N GLU A 114 11.55 11.97 4.57
CA GLU A 114 11.40 11.44 3.21
C GLU A 114 12.39 10.32 2.92
N LEU A 115 11.86 9.19 2.46
CA LEU A 115 12.64 8.13 1.84
C LEU A 115 12.40 8.22 0.32
N LYS A 116 13.44 8.54 -0.46
CA LYS A 116 13.38 8.71 -1.91
C LYS A 116 14.25 7.67 -2.61
N ALA A 117 13.74 7.09 -3.68
CA ALA A 117 14.51 6.24 -4.57
C ALA A 117 14.58 6.82 -5.98
N VAL A 118 15.77 6.80 -6.55
CA VAL A 118 16.05 7.20 -7.93
C VAL A 118 16.56 5.98 -8.69
N ALA A 119 15.83 5.57 -9.71
CA ALA A 119 16.24 4.49 -10.61
C ALA A 119 16.96 5.05 -11.84
N TYR A 120 17.91 4.29 -12.32
CA TYR A 120 18.68 4.59 -13.53
C TYR A 120 18.56 3.43 -14.52
N LYS A 121 18.56 3.74 -15.81
CA LYS A 121 18.66 2.79 -16.90
C LYS A 121 19.63 3.35 -17.93
N ASP A 122 20.60 2.55 -18.36
CA ASP A 122 21.67 2.97 -19.27
C ASP A 122 22.39 4.26 -18.81
N GLY A 123 22.64 4.39 -17.51
CA GLY A 123 23.32 5.54 -16.89
C GLY A 123 22.49 6.84 -16.81
N LYS A 124 21.22 6.82 -17.21
CA LYS A 124 20.31 7.99 -17.14
C LYS A 124 19.26 7.79 -16.06
N VAL A 125 18.77 8.89 -15.46
CA VAL A 125 17.61 8.84 -14.57
C VAL A 125 16.43 8.25 -15.33
N TRP A 126 15.86 7.19 -14.78
CA TRP A 126 14.78 6.43 -15.38
C TRP A 126 13.43 6.75 -14.75
N ALA A 127 13.37 6.70 -13.43
CA ALA A 127 12.18 7.03 -12.64
C ALA A 127 12.56 7.40 -11.22
N GLU A 128 11.69 8.14 -10.54
CA GLU A 128 11.84 8.52 -9.13
C GLU A 128 10.54 8.25 -8.37
N ALA A 129 10.66 7.89 -7.11
CA ALA A 129 9.52 7.80 -6.18
C ALA A 129 9.97 8.20 -4.78
N SER A 130 9.03 8.67 -3.97
CA SER A 130 9.26 8.91 -2.55
C SER A 130 8.08 8.45 -1.70
N VAL A 131 8.38 8.04 -0.48
CA VAL A 131 7.43 7.84 0.61
C VAL A 131 7.82 8.74 1.76
N LYS A 132 6.84 9.29 2.48
CA LYS A 132 7.07 10.26 3.54
C LYS A 132 6.43 9.82 4.84
N THR A 133 7.05 10.20 5.95
CA THR A 133 6.37 10.20 7.23
C THR A 133 5.27 11.25 7.19
N THR A 134 4.05 10.86 7.45
CA THR A 134 2.87 11.73 7.39
C THR A 134 2.47 12.23 8.76
N GLY A 135 1.76 13.34 8.78
CA GLY A 135 1.09 13.84 9.97
C GLY A 135 -0.24 13.10 10.24
N ALA A 136 -0.99 13.62 11.21
CA ALA A 136 -2.31 13.09 11.52
C ALA A 136 -3.27 13.25 10.31
N PRO A 137 -4.23 12.33 10.12
CA PRO A 137 -5.24 12.43 9.08
C PRO A 137 -6.18 13.61 9.36
N VAL A 138 -6.34 14.51 8.38
CA VAL A 138 -7.16 15.74 8.55
C VAL A 138 -8.15 16.00 7.44
N LYS A 139 -8.01 15.35 6.27
CA LYS A 139 -8.89 15.57 5.12
C LYS A 139 -9.04 14.34 4.24
N LEU A 140 -10.09 14.33 3.43
CA LEU A 140 -10.34 13.33 2.41
C LEU A 140 -10.15 13.95 1.02
N LYS A 141 -9.58 13.16 0.09
CA LYS A 141 -9.50 13.48 -1.33
C LYS A 141 -10.30 12.45 -2.11
N LEU A 142 -11.25 12.92 -2.90
CA LEU A 142 -12.04 12.09 -3.81
C LEU A 142 -11.44 12.17 -5.20
N THR A 143 -11.18 11.02 -5.81
CA THR A 143 -10.61 10.92 -7.16
C THR A 143 -11.46 9.95 -7.97
N PRO A 144 -12.39 10.45 -8.81
CA PRO A 144 -13.17 9.61 -9.70
C PRO A 144 -12.29 9.10 -10.87
N ASP A 145 -12.55 7.90 -11.33
CA ASP A 145 -11.88 7.31 -12.51
C ASP A 145 -12.29 8.01 -13.82
N LYS A 146 -13.50 8.58 -13.87
CA LYS A 146 -14.00 9.39 -14.97
C LYS A 146 -14.93 10.49 -14.48
N LYS A 147 -15.17 11.50 -15.32
CA LYS A 147 -15.94 12.71 -14.97
C LYS A 147 -17.39 12.69 -15.43
N ILE A 148 -17.75 11.77 -16.30
CA ILE A 148 -19.08 11.71 -16.92
C ILE A 148 -19.65 10.32 -16.69
N LEU A 149 -20.86 10.28 -16.12
CA LEU A 149 -21.69 9.10 -15.98
C LEU A 149 -22.80 9.14 -17.04
N LYS A 150 -22.94 8.09 -17.84
CA LYS A 150 -24.07 7.96 -18.77
C LYS A 150 -25.31 7.53 -18.00
N SER A 151 -26.47 8.07 -18.35
CA SER A 151 -27.74 7.71 -17.72
C SER A 151 -28.42 6.52 -18.42
N ASP A 152 -27.65 5.46 -18.69
CA ASP A 152 -28.12 4.23 -19.34
C ASP A 152 -28.55 3.13 -18.34
N GLY A 153 -28.34 3.36 -17.05
CA GLY A 153 -28.63 2.38 -15.99
C GLY A 153 -27.56 1.32 -15.76
N GLU A 154 -26.51 1.33 -16.57
CA GLU A 154 -25.41 0.33 -16.52
C GLU A 154 -24.06 0.95 -16.21
N ASP A 155 -23.87 2.24 -16.56
CA ASP A 155 -22.60 2.92 -16.39
C ASP A 155 -22.27 3.20 -14.91
N LEU A 156 -21.00 3.03 -14.52
CA LEU A 156 -20.49 3.20 -13.17
C LEU A 156 -19.33 4.18 -13.13
N ILE A 157 -19.21 4.93 -12.04
CA ILE A 157 -18.01 5.70 -11.68
C ILE A 157 -17.43 5.10 -10.40
N PHE A 158 -16.13 4.80 -10.41
CA PHE A 158 -15.39 4.42 -9.24
C PHE A 158 -14.72 5.65 -8.63
N VAL A 159 -14.99 5.92 -7.36
CA VAL A 159 -14.44 7.08 -6.66
C VAL A 159 -13.50 6.61 -5.57
N ARG A 160 -12.20 6.66 -5.87
CA ARG A 160 -11.17 6.44 -4.84
C ARG A 160 -11.20 7.60 -3.84
N VAL A 161 -11.27 7.27 -2.57
CA VAL A 161 -11.12 8.21 -1.46
C VAL A 161 -9.78 7.94 -0.77
N SER A 162 -8.95 8.97 -0.66
CA SER A 162 -7.67 8.91 0.05
C SER A 162 -7.74 9.76 1.31
N VAL A 163 -7.26 9.23 2.40
CA VAL A 163 -7.11 9.94 3.67
C VAL A 163 -5.78 10.68 3.68
N LEU A 164 -5.82 12.00 3.85
CA LEU A 164 -4.63 12.85 3.73
C LEU A 164 -4.32 13.57 5.04
N ASP A 165 -3.03 13.86 5.24
CA ASP A 165 -2.55 14.78 6.27
C ASP A 165 -2.73 16.27 5.85
N ALA A 166 -2.24 17.18 6.68
CA ALA A 166 -2.29 18.63 6.42
C ALA A 166 -1.51 19.02 5.16
N ASP A 167 -0.40 18.34 4.89
CA ASP A 167 0.47 18.61 3.73
C ASP A 167 -0.03 17.95 2.44
N GLY A 168 -1.07 17.12 2.52
CA GLY A 168 -1.67 16.46 1.37
C GLY A 168 -1.06 15.11 1.03
N ASN A 169 -0.26 14.54 1.92
CA ASN A 169 0.25 13.18 1.76
C ASN A 169 -0.82 12.15 2.17
N GLU A 170 -0.91 11.04 1.45
CA GLU A 170 -1.76 9.90 1.86
C GLU A 170 -1.22 9.29 3.14
N VAL A 171 -2.09 9.11 4.15
CA VAL A 171 -1.72 8.53 5.46
C VAL A 171 -1.95 7.03 5.42
N PRO A 172 -0.91 6.20 5.21
CA PRO A 172 -1.04 4.78 4.92
C PRO A 172 -1.46 3.92 6.12
N THR A 173 -1.54 4.51 7.30
CA THR A 173 -1.96 3.86 8.55
C THR A 173 -3.32 4.35 9.03
N ALA A 174 -4.01 5.21 8.25
CA ALA A 174 -5.26 5.81 8.68
C ALA A 174 -6.46 4.89 8.39
N GLU A 175 -7.31 4.73 9.41
CA GLU A 175 -8.52 3.90 9.33
C GLU A 175 -9.77 4.65 9.86
N PRO A 176 -9.99 5.94 9.51
CA PRO A 176 -11.18 6.65 9.97
C PRO A 176 -12.44 6.01 9.40
N LEU A 177 -13.53 6.08 10.19
CA LEU A 177 -14.85 5.72 9.69
C LEU A 177 -15.31 6.74 8.67
N ILE A 178 -15.57 6.30 7.43
CA ILE A 178 -16.04 7.13 6.32
C ILE A 178 -17.51 6.80 6.03
N LYS A 179 -18.31 7.84 5.88
CA LYS A 179 -19.70 7.75 5.40
C LYS A 179 -19.81 8.44 4.05
N ALA A 180 -20.16 7.67 3.02
CA ALA A 180 -20.45 8.21 1.70
C ALA A 180 -21.89 8.67 1.59
N THR A 181 -22.11 9.83 0.98
CA THR A 181 -23.43 10.36 0.63
C THR A 181 -23.38 10.92 -0.78
N LEU A 182 -24.48 10.83 -1.51
CA LEU A 182 -24.63 11.35 -2.86
C LEU A 182 -25.85 12.29 -2.90
N ASP A 183 -25.65 13.47 -3.46
CA ASP A 183 -26.70 14.40 -3.82
C ASP A 183 -26.74 14.53 -5.35
N GLY A 184 -27.91 14.37 -5.95
CA GLY A 184 -28.10 14.43 -7.41
C GLY A 184 -28.61 13.12 -8.04
N PRO A 185 -28.69 13.08 -9.39
CA PRO A 185 -29.27 11.98 -10.13
C PRO A 185 -28.30 10.78 -10.20
N GLY A 186 -28.35 9.94 -9.19
CA GLY A 186 -27.54 8.73 -9.10
C GLY A 186 -27.81 7.96 -7.83
N LYS A 187 -27.10 6.86 -7.63
CA LYS A 187 -27.11 6.10 -6.38
C LYS A 187 -25.73 5.53 -6.11
N ILE A 188 -25.36 5.44 -4.84
CA ILE A 188 -24.21 4.66 -4.41
C ILE A 188 -24.63 3.19 -4.50
N VAL A 189 -23.93 2.42 -5.33
CA VAL A 189 -24.24 0.99 -5.55
C VAL A 189 -23.52 0.13 -4.55
N ALA A 190 -22.26 0.46 -4.27
CA ALA A 190 -21.41 -0.29 -3.36
C ALA A 190 -20.29 0.60 -2.82
N THR A 191 -19.71 0.18 -1.70
CA THR A 191 -18.46 0.73 -1.18
C THR A 191 -17.53 -0.41 -0.77
N ASP A 192 -16.23 -0.20 -0.79
CA ASP A 192 -15.23 -1.13 -0.32
C ASP A 192 -14.01 -0.37 0.27
N ASN A 193 -13.17 -1.06 1.02
CA ASN A 193 -11.92 -0.52 1.54
C ASN A 193 -10.70 -1.39 1.21
N GLY A 194 -10.92 -2.51 0.51
CA GLY A 194 -9.85 -3.45 0.17
C GLY A 194 -9.41 -4.38 1.29
N ASP A 195 -9.87 -4.19 2.53
CA ASP A 195 -9.57 -5.08 3.64
C ASP A 195 -10.28 -6.43 3.48
N PRO A 196 -9.55 -7.54 3.29
CA PRO A 196 -10.15 -8.86 3.15
C PRO A 196 -10.88 -9.34 4.42
N THR A 197 -10.66 -8.71 5.57
CA THR A 197 -11.32 -9.04 6.84
C THR A 197 -12.54 -8.17 7.13
N CYS A 198 -12.78 -7.13 6.35
CA CYS A 198 -13.96 -6.28 6.48
C CYS A 198 -15.22 -7.01 6.01
N LEU A 199 -16.11 -7.40 6.93
CA LEU A 199 -17.34 -8.13 6.64
C LEU A 199 -18.56 -7.23 6.41
N ILE A 200 -18.39 -5.90 6.44
CA ILE A 200 -19.47 -4.94 6.17
C ILE A 200 -19.98 -5.19 4.73
N PRO A 201 -21.29 -5.37 4.51
CA PRO A 201 -21.86 -5.60 3.17
C PRO A 201 -21.50 -4.47 2.19
N PHE A 202 -21.22 -4.80 0.93
CA PHE A 202 -20.85 -3.80 -0.09
C PHE A 202 -21.87 -2.67 -0.30
N PRO A 203 -23.19 -2.90 -0.21
CA PRO A 203 -24.17 -1.81 -0.33
C PRO A 203 -24.18 -0.81 0.84
N GLU A 204 -23.53 -1.13 1.96
CA GLU A 204 -23.42 -0.20 3.08
C GLU A 204 -22.53 0.99 2.70
N THR A 205 -23.00 2.20 3.06
CA THR A 205 -22.27 3.44 2.70
C THR A 205 -21.32 3.93 3.79
N THR A 206 -21.23 3.21 4.90
CA THR A 206 -20.38 3.56 6.03
C THR A 206 -19.44 2.40 6.35
N ARG A 207 -18.14 2.65 6.24
CA ARG A 207 -17.10 1.69 6.63
C ARG A 207 -15.79 2.39 6.99
N PRO A 208 -14.87 1.77 7.76
CA PRO A 208 -13.55 2.34 7.97
C PRO A 208 -12.76 2.38 6.66
N ALA A 209 -11.89 3.37 6.51
CA ALA A 209 -10.81 3.28 5.53
C ALA A 209 -9.86 2.14 5.92
N PHE A 210 -9.09 1.65 4.98
CA PHE A 210 -8.04 0.67 5.20
C PHE A 210 -6.78 1.12 4.48
N ASN A 211 -5.66 1.19 5.20
CA ASN A 211 -4.40 1.74 4.67
C ASN A 211 -4.58 3.14 4.03
N GLY A 212 -5.44 3.97 4.62
CA GLY A 212 -5.74 5.32 4.13
C GLY A 212 -6.64 5.38 2.89
N LEU A 213 -7.24 4.27 2.47
CA LEU A 213 -8.03 4.16 1.24
C LEU A 213 -9.46 3.67 1.49
N TYR A 214 -10.36 4.08 0.57
CA TYR A 214 -11.77 3.70 0.51
C TYR A 214 -12.26 3.88 -0.93
N LEU A 215 -13.17 3.04 -1.39
CA LEU A 215 -13.80 3.07 -2.72
C LEU A 215 -15.31 3.24 -2.58
#